data_f4de97e1514c7f4ca6db73f93d06e998
#
_entry.id   f4de97e1514c7f4ca6db73f93d06e998
#
_cell.length_a   1.000
_cell.length_b   1.000
_cell.length_c   1.000
_cell.angle_alpha   90.00
_cell.angle_beta   90.00
_cell.angle_gamma   90.00
#
_symmetry.space_group_name_H-M   'P 1'
#
loop_
_entity.id
_entity.type
_entity.pdbx_description
1 polymer ?
#
loop_
_entity_poly.entity_id
_entity_poly.type
_entity_poly.pdbx_seq_one_letter_code
_entity_poly.pdbx_strand_id
1 'polypeptide(L)'
;MILNKQLKTGLVLDVETTGLSPKSDEIIELALKLFSYREDTGEVLDIIDENSFLREPISKSARKNYQQAFKIHGIPYQSVMGKSFYDAKVKSFFYRADTVFAHNASFDRSFLYWMYPEVNDLKWYYTMKGVAWKDYGFPNSKLLTLLKSHSITDYQTHRALDDITYLMELLKKLSPKGAPYLKEVLQKRPMSKYQPAGAKKSYKRSLAMEENGRDAINEYYS
;
A
#
# COMPACT_ATOMS: atom_id res chain seq x y z
N MET A 1 -5.16 33.13 11.30
CA MET A 1 -5.31 31.76 11.85
C MET A 1 -5.78 30.79 10.76
N ILE A 2 -5.09 30.76 9.58
CA ILE A 2 -5.43 29.94 8.39
C ILE A 2 -4.35 28.87 8.09
N LEU A 3 -3.27 28.84 8.86
CA LEU A 3 -2.04 28.09 8.53
C LEU A 3 -2.07 26.57 8.79
N ASN A 4 -3.06 26.04 9.51
CA ASN A 4 -3.01 24.64 9.99
C ASN A 4 -3.85 23.63 9.20
N LYS A 5 -4.64 24.03 8.21
CA LYS A 5 -5.49 23.10 7.42
C LYS A 5 -4.77 22.37 6.30
N GLN A 6 -3.54 22.76 5.95
CA GLN A 6 -2.79 22.23 4.82
C GLN A 6 -1.72 21.20 5.20
N LEU A 7 -1.38 21.10 6.50
CA LEU A 7 -0.42 20.12 6.98
C LEU A 7 -1.11 18.76 7.19
N LYS A 8 -0.56 17.73 6.58
CA LYS A 8 -1.06 16.36 6.60
C LYS A 8 0.03 15.38 6.94
N THR A 9 -0.38 14.21 7.40
CA THR A 9 0.50 13.08 7.63
C THR A 9 0.30 12.04 6.53
N GLY A 10 1.35 11.75 5.78
CA GLY A 10 1.41 10.72 4.76
C GLY A 10 2.11 9.47 5.27
N LEU A 11 1.66 8.33 4.81
CA LEU A 11 2.31 7.04 5.00
C LEU A 11 2.70 6.48 3.64
N VAL A 12 4.00 6.39 3.35
CA VAL A 12 4.46 5.59 2.22
C VAL A 12 4.77 4.18 2.70
N LEU A 13 4.34 3.17 1.95
CA LEU A 13 4.54 1.77 2.30
C LEU A 13 4.81 0.90 1.06
N ASP A 14 5.42 -0.25 1.33
CA ASP A 14 5.67 -1.30 0.35
C ASP A 14 5.70 -2.66 1.06
N VAL A 15 5.38 -3.74 0.33
CA VAL A 15 5.39 -5.11 0.84
C VAL A 15 6.17 -6.04 -0.07
N GLU A 16 7.01 -6.91 0.53
CA GLU A 16 7.51 -8.09 -0.13
C GLU A 16 6.68 -9.32 0.28
N THR A 17 6.40 -10.18 -0.68
CA THR A 17 5.45 -11.29 -0.51
C THR A 17 6.01 -12.60 -1.04
N THR A 18 5.39 -13.72 -0.66
CA THR A 18 5.75 -15.05 -1.18
C THR A 18 5.22 -15.33 -2.59
N GLY A 19 4.45 -14.39 -3.17
CA GLY A 19 3.90 -14.51 -4.52
C GLY A 19 2.87 -13.41 -4.81
N LEU A 20 2.05 -13.58 -5.84
CA LEU A 20 1.20 -12.50 -6.37
C LEU A 20 -0.25 -12.54 -5.91
N SER A 21 -0.68 -13.60 -5.24
CA SER A 21 -2.09 -13.80 -4.87
C SER A 21 -2.32 -13.60 -3.38
N PRO A 22 -3.04 -12.55 -2.94
CA PRO A 22 -3.31 -12.32 -1.52
C PRO A 22 -4.22 -13.39 -0.87
N LYS A 23 -4.70 -14.37 -1.64
CA LYS A 23 -5.48 -15.51 -1.13
C LYS A 23 -4.61 -16.70 -0.74
N SER A 24 -3.44 -16.84 -1.33
CA SER A 24 -2.55 -18.01 -1.18
C SER A 24 -1.14 -17.66 -0.75
N ASP A 25 -0.75 -16.40 -0.93
CA ASP A 25 0.56 -15.87 -0.61
C ASP A 25 0.48 -14.92 0.59
N GLU A 26 1.63 -14.66 1.21
CA GLU A 26 1.70 -13.90 2.45
C GLU A 26 2.76 -12.80 2.36
N ILE A 27 2.54 -11.72 3.12
CA ILE A 27 3.54 -10.67 3.32
C ILE A 27 4.66 -11.24 4.19
N ILE A 28 5.90 -11.03 3.78
CA ILE A 28 7.11 -11.42 4.51
C ILE A 28 7.96 -10.21 4.94
N GLU A 29 7.85 -9.09 4.25
CA GLU A 29 8.39 -7.80 4.68
C GLU A 29 7.31 -6.73 4.50
N LEU A 30 7.19 -5.84 5.47
CA LEU A 30 6.34 -4.65 5.42
C LEU A 30 7.18 -3.46 5.85
N ALA A 31 7.39 -2.51 4.96
CA ALA A 31 8.04 -1.25 5.28
C ALA A 31 7.03 -0.11 5.31
N LEU A 32 7.18 0.76 6.31
CA LEU A 32 6.30 1.87 6.62
C LEU A 32 7.15 3.11 6.92
N LYS A 33 6.86 4.23 6.24
CA LYS A 33 7.52 5.52 6.50
C LYS A 33 6.48 6.62 6.58
N LEU A 34 6.33 7.18 7.78
CA LEU A 34 5.39 8.25 8.10
C LEU A 34 6.10 9.60 7.92
N PHE A 35 5.46 10.54 7.26
CA PHE A 35 6.02 11.85 6.96
C PHE A 35 4.96 12.96 7.03
N SER A 36 5.40 14.19 7.28
CA SER A 36 4.56 15.37 7.17
C SER A 36 4.70 16.02 5.79
N TYR A 37 3.60 16.56 5.27
CA TYR A 37 3.60 17.23 3.97
C TYR A 37 2.54 18.33 3.91
N ARG A 38 2.75 19.28 2.99
CA ARG A 38 1.76 20.32 2.64
C ARG A 38 0.86 19.80 1.53
N GLU A 39 -0.44 19.71 1.80
CA GLU A 39 -1.41 19.18 0.82
C GLU A 39 -1.53 20.09 -0.42
N ASP A 40 -1.42 21.39 -0.25
CA ASP A 40 -1.54 22.39 -1.32
C ASP A 40 -0.34 22.42 -2.27
N THR A 41 0.87 22.23 -1.76
CA THR A 41 2.11 22.28 -2.55
C THR A 41 2.68 20.92 -2.91
N GLY A 42 2.35 19.88 -2.15
CA GLY A 42 3.00 18.57 -2.25
C GLY A 42 4.41 18.55 -1.66
N GLU A 43 4.81 19.59 -0.92
CA GLU A 43 6.10 19.66 -0.25
C GLU A 43 6.16 18.69 0.91
N VAL A 44 7.15 17.79 0.91
CA VAL A 44 7.47 16.91 2.04
C VAL A 44 8.34 17.70 3.00
N LEU A 45 7.96 17.72 4.28
CA LEU A 45 8.67 18.46 5.33
C LEU A 45 9.61 17.55 6.11
N ASP A 46 9.05 16.64 6.93
CA ASP A 46 9.81 15.82 7.86
C ASP A 46 9.43 14.35 7.74
N ILE A 47 10.39 13.47 7.97
CA ILE A 47 10.12 12.05 8.27
C ILE A 47 9.84 11.95 9.77
N ILE A 48 8.65 11.46 10.11
CA ILE A 48 8.17 11.39 11.50
C ILE A 48 8.56 10.06 12.16
N ASP A 49 8.47 8.96 11.39
CA ASP A 49 8.72 7.60 11.88
C ASP A 49 8.96 6.68 10.69
N GLU A 50 9.81 5.66 10.86
CA GLU A 50 9.98 4.62 9.85
C GLU A 50 10.29 3.27 10.48
N ASN A 51 9.86 2.21 9.83
CA ASN A 51 10.18 0.86 10.26
C ASN A 51 10.05 -0.14 9.11
N SER A 52 10.78 -1.25 9.20
CA SER A 52 10.58 -2.44 8.40
C SER A 52 10.39 -3.65 9.30
N PHE A 53 9.38 -4.44 9.02
CA PHE A 53 9.02 -5.63 9.77
C PHE A 53 9.16 -6.85 8.88
N LEU A 54 9.76 -7.90 9.42
CA LEU A 54 9.85 -9.21 8.77
C LEU A 54 8.89 -10.18 9.45
N ARG A 55 8.34 -11.12 8.67
CA ARG A 55 7.42 -12.16 9.15
C ARG A 55 7.69 -13.49 8.47
N GLU A 56 7.69 -14.56 9.23
CA GLU A 56 7.72 -15.91 8.69
C GLU A 56 6.37 -16.26 8.04
N PRO A 57 6.32 -16.77 6.79
CA PRO A 57 5.09 -17.23 6.19
C PRO A 57 4.58 -18.50 6.89
N ILE A 58 3.27 -18.57 7.18
CA ILE A 58 2.66 -19.63 7.99
C ILE A 58 2.09 -20.75 7.12
N SER A 59 1.39 -20.40 6.02
CA SER A 59 0.69 -21.35 5.19
C SER A 59 1.64 -22.23 4.37
N LYS A 60 1.22 -23.48 4.12
CA LYS A 60 1.96 -24.39 3.24
C LYS A 60 2.16 -23.82 1.84
N SER A 61 1.15 -23.11 1.32
CA SER A 61 1.21 -22.45 0.00
C SER A 61 2.30 -21.38 -0.04
N ALA A 62 2.28 -20.46 0.91
CA ALA A 62 3.26 -19.37 0.98
C ALA A 62 4.69 -19.92 1.13
N ARG A 63 4.90 -20.92 2.00
CA ARG A 63 6.22 -21.57 2.15
C ARG A 63 6.68 -22.25 0.87
N LYS A 64 5.79 -22.91 0.14
CA LYS A 64 6.10 -23.52 -1.16
C LYS A 64 6.56 -22.50 -2.20
N ASN A 65 5.91 -21.34 -2.22
CA ASN A 65 6.18 -20.28 -3.19
C ASN A 65 7.42 -19.44 -2.84
N TYR A 66 7.94 -19.55 -1.62
CA TYR A 66 9.03 -18.71 -1.11
C TYR A 66 10.27 -18.71 -2.00
N GLN A 67 10.71 -19.88 -2.49
CA GLN A 67 11.90 -20.00 -3.32
C GLN A 67 11.77 -19.26 -4.66
N GLN A 68 10.56 -19.21 -5.20
CA GLN A 68 10.29 -18.44 -6.43
C GLN A 68 10.34 -16.94 -6.14
N ALA A 69 9.72 -16.50 -5.04
CA ALA A 69 9.69 -15.11 -4.61
C ALA A 69 11.08 -14.61 -4.18
N PHE A 70 11.89 -15.47 -3.53
CA PHE A 70 13.28 -15.17 -3.16
C PHE A 70 14.12 -14.66 -4.33
N LYS A 71 13.92 -15.17 -5.54
CA LYS A 71 14.62 -14.71 -6.75
C LYS A 71 14.36 -13.24 -7.08
N ILE A 72 13.29 -12.66 -6.51
CA ILE A 72 12.90 -11.27 -6.73
C ILE A 72 13.36 -10.41 -5.54
N HIS A 73 12.90 -10.71 -4.31
CA HIS A 73 13.17 -9.87 -3.15
C HIS A 73 14.50 -10.20 -2.42
N GLY A 74 15.14 -11.33 -2.73
CA GLY A 74 16.45 -11.69 -2.16
C GLY A 74 16.48 -11.91 -0.63
N ILE A 75 15.34 -11.98 0.05
CA ILE A 75 15.27 -12.17 1.51
C ILE A 75 15.46 -13.65 1.84
N PRO A 76 16.58 -14.07 2.50
CA PRO A 76 16.76 -15.46 2.88
C PRO A 76 15.67 -15.92 3.85
N TYR A 77 15.21 -17.18 3.75
CA TYR A 77 14.19 -17.72 4.65
C TYR A 77 14.62 -17.61 6.13
N GLN A 78 15.90 -17.80 6.41
CA GLN A 78 16.48 -17.67 7.76
C GLN A 78 16.26 -16.27 8.35
N SER A 79 16.18 -15.25 7.51
CA SER A 79 15.95 -13.85 7.95
C SER A 79 14.52 -13.62 8.45
N VAL A 80 13.55 -14.41 8.01
CA VAL A 80 12.15 -14.29 8.41
C VAL A 80 11.72 -15.35 9.44
N MET A 81 12.48 -16.43 9.56
CA MET A 81 12.18 -17.56 10.45
C MET A 81 11.98 -17.11 11.90
N GLY A 82 10.89 -17.52 12.52
CA GLY A 82 10.49 -17.16 13.87
C GLY A 82 10.04 -15.72 14.06
N LYS A 83 9.99 -14.91 13.00
CA LYS A 83 9.56 -13.50 13.10
C LYS A 83 8.06 -13.34 12.86
N SER A 84 7.51 -12.33 13.50
CA SER A 84 6.14 -11.86 13.33
C SER A 84 6.10 -10.33 13.33
N PHE A 85 5.08 -9.76 12.74
CA PHE A 85 4.88 -8.32 12.83
C PHE A 85 4.51 -7.93 14.25
N TYR A 86 5.03 -6.79 14.70
CA TYR A 86 4.57 -6.15 15.92
C TYR A 86 3.31 -5.32 15.60
N ASP A 87 2.15 -5.98 15.63
CA ASP A 87 0.87 -5.43 15.18
C ASP A 87 0.52 -4.08 15.80
N ALA A 88 0.80 -3.88 17.10
CA ALA A 88 0.54 -2.60 17.75
C ALA A 88 1.35 -1.45 17.11
N LYS A 89 2.62 -1.70 16.77
CA LYS A 89 3.46 -0.71 16.09
C LYS A 89 3.00 -0.49 14.64
N VAL A 90 2.69 -1.56 13.90
CA VAL A 90 2.15 -1.47 12.54
C VAL A 90 0.87 -0.63 12.51
N LYS A 91 -0.09 -0.94 13.38
CA LYS A 91 -1.35 -0.20 13.49
C LYS A 91 -1.14 1.26 13.88
N SER A 92 -0.13 1.56 14.71
CA SER A 92 0.19 2.94 15.08
C SER A 92 0.55 3.82 13.87
N PHE A 93 1.17 3.26 12.81
CA PHE A 93 1.42 3.97 11.56
C PHE A 93 0.11 4.29 10.84
N PHE A 94 -0.81 3.31 10.76
CA PHE A 94 -2.10 3.52 10.10
C PHE A 94 -2.96 4.56 10.80
N TYR A 95 -3.03 4.53 12.14
CA TYR A 95 -3.82 5.49 12.91
C TYR A 95 -3.28 6.93 12.86
N ARG A 96 -1.99 7.11 12.59
CA ARG A 96 -1.34 8.42 12.50
C ARG A 96 -1.36 9.00 11.09
N ALA A 97 -1.79 8.23 10.09
CA ALA A 97 -1.77 8.63 8.69
C ALA A 97 -3.12 9.20 8.24
N ASP A 98 -3.11 10.36 7.62
CA ASP A 98 -4.26 10.89 6.86
C ASP A 98 -4.39 10.22 5.49
N THR A 99 -3.26 9.78 4.93
CA THR A 99 -3.16 9.37 3.53
C THR A 99 -2.08 8.29 3.36
N VAL A 100 -2.33 7.30 2.52
CA VAL A 100 -1.38 6.24 2.18
C VAL A 100 -0.95 6.36 0.72
N PHE A 101 0.35 6.22 0.48
CA PHE A 101 0.98 6.20 -0.83
C PHE A 101 1.74 4.89 -1.02
N ALA A 102 1.53 4.23 -2.15
CA ALA A 102 2.32 3.08 -2.56
C ALA A 102 2.53 3.11 -4.08
N HIS A 103 3.62 2.54 -4.55
CA HIS A 103 3.91 2.59 -5.98
C HIS A 103 2.93 1.70 -6.76
N ASN A 104 2.76 0.46 -6.33
CA ASN A 104 1.72 -0.45 -6.85
C ASN A 104 0.59 -0.66 -5.84
N ALA A 105 -0.02 0.43 -5.39
CA ALA A 105 -0.96 0.46 -4.27
C ALA A 105 -2.12 -0.56 -4.33
N SER A 106 -2.50 -1.03 -5.51
CA SER A 106 -3.50 -2.11 -5.64
C SER A 106 -2.99 -3.44 -5.10
N PHE A 107 -1.70 -3.70 -5.32
CA PHE A 107 -1.03 -4.90 -4.83
C PHE A 107 -0.90 -4.84 -3.31
N ASP A 108 -0.23 -3.83 -2.80
CA ASP A 108 0.05 -3.66 -1.37
C ASP A 108 -1.22 -3.70 -0.52
N ARG A 109 -2.23 -2.90 -0.92
CA ARG A 109 -3.51 -2.85 -0.22
C ARG A 109 -4.25 -4.18 -0.22
N SER A 110 -4.18 -4.95 -1.32
CA SER A 110 -4.86 -6.24 -1.42
C SER A 110 -4.33 -7.27 -0.43
N PHE A 111 -3.02 -7.24 -0.15
CA PHE A 111 -2.39 -8.09 0.86
C PHE A 111 -2.64 -7.58 2.28
N LEU A 112 -2.45 -6.28 2.51
CA LEU A 112 -2.64 -5.67 3.82
C LEU A 112 -4.08 -5.80 4.33
N TYR A 113 -5.07 -5.75 3.45
CA TYR A 113 -6.49 -5.87 3.81
C TYR A 113 -6.81 -7.14 4.62
N TRP A 114 -6.15 -8.25 4.33
CA TRP A 114 -6.40 -9.50 5.04
C TRP A 114 -5.79 -9.57 6.43
N MET A 115 -4.78 -8.76 6.68
CA MET A 115 -4.12 -8.66 7.99
C MET A 115 -4.65 -7.48 8.81
N TYR A 116 -4.92 -6.37 8.15
CA TYR A 116 -5.29 -5.08 8.73
C TYR A 116 -6.45 -4.47 7.93
N PRO A 117 -7.70 -4.97 8.10
CA PRO A 117 -8.85 -4.49 7.31
C PRO A 117 -9.08 -2.97 7.41
N GLU A 118 -8.69 -2.37 8.53
CA GLU A 118 -8.76 -0.92 8.79
C GLU A 118 -7.97 -0.08 7.78
N VAL A 119 -6.99 -0.63 7.09
CA VAL A 119 -6.27 0.09 6.02
C VAL A 119 -7.20 0.52 4.87
N ASN A 120 -8.35 -0.14 4.77
CA ASN A 120 -9.35 0.17 3.73
C ASN A 120 -10.14 1.45 4.03
N ASP A 121 -10.06 1.99 5.23
CA ASP A 121 -10.68 3.25 5.61
C ASP A 121 -9.79 4.47 5.34
N LEU A 122 -8.49 4.23 5.07
CA LEU A 122 -7.53 5.27 4.72
C LEU A 122 -7.68 5.72 3.26
N LYS A 123 -7.25 6.94 2.98
CA LYS A 123 -7.17 7.46 1.61
C LYS A 123 -5.92 6.94 0.93
N TRP A 124 -6.07 6.08 -0.06
CA TRP A 124 -4.96 5.51 -0.81
C TRP A 124 -4.71 6.22 -2.13
N TYR A 125 -3.45 6.48 -2.42
CA TYR A 125 -2.99 7.00 -3.69
C TYR A 125 -1.99 6.06 -4.35
N TYR A 126 -2.16 5.90 -5.65
CA TYR A 126 -1.40 5.00 -6.50
C TYR A 126 -0.34 5.82 -7.27
N THR A 127 0.92 5.82 -6.81
CA THR A 127 1.93 6.72 -7.38
C THR A 127 2.33 6.32 -8.81
N MET A 128 2.33 5.01 -9.15
CA MET A 128 2.58 4.52 -10.51
C MET A 128 1.60 5.09 -11.55
N LYS A 129 0.36 5.35 -11.16
CA LYS A 129 -0.71 5.90 -12.03
C LYS A 129 -1.08 7.35 -11.70
N GLY A 130 -0.57 7.87 -10.60
CA GLY A 130 -0.89 9.20 -10.10
C GLY A 130 -0.23 10.32 -10.89
N VAL A 131 0.85 10.01 -11.58
CA VAL A 131 1.59 10.93 -12.45
C VAL A 131 1.50 10.47 -13.90
N ALA A 132 1.46 11.41 -14.82
CA ALA A 132 1.41 11.13 -16.25
C ALA A 132 2.82 10.84 -16.82
N TRP A 133 3.50 9.83 -16.27
CA TRP A 133 4.90 9.51 -16.56
C TRP A 133 5.24 9.44 -18.05
N LYS A 134 4.36 8.81 -18.85
CA LYS A 134 4.57 8.68 -20.29
C LYS A 134 4.50 10.01 -21.02
N ASP A 135 3.61 10.91 -20.58
CA ASP A 135 3.46 12.25 -21.17
C ASP A 135 4.69 13.12 -20.90
N TYR A 136 5.46 12.77 -19.87
CA TYR A 136 6.75 13.40 -19.54
C TYR A 136 7.95 12.71 -20.23
N GLY A 137 7.69 11.76 -21.13
CA GLY A 137 8.74 11.11 -21.91
C GLY A 137 9.37 9.88 -21.25
N PHE A 138 8.87 9.45 -20.08
CA PHE A 138 9.38 8.22 -19.45
C PHE A 138 8.86 6.97 -20.19
N PRO A 139 9.71 5.96 -20.45
CA PRO A 139 9.33 4.78 -21.25
C PRO A 139 8.25 3.93 -20.59
N ASN A 140 8.20 3.92 -19.27
CA ASN A 140 7.18 3.25 -18.46
C ASN A 140 7.13 3.85 -17.04
N SER A 141 6.22 3.36 -16.21
CA SER A 141 6.02 3.79 -14.83
C SER A 141 6.59 2.83 -13.79
N LYS A 142 7.48 1.91 -14.15
CA LYS A 142 8.16 1.03 -13.19
C LYS A 142 9.10 1.84 -12.30
N LEU A 143 9.12 1.54 -11.01
CA LEU A 143 9.90 2.30 -10.03
C LEU A 143 11.37 2.43 -10.48
N LEU A 144 12.05 1.33 -10.75
CA LEU A 144 13.45 1.35 -11.19
C LEU A 144 13.70 2.22 -12.43
N THR A 145 12.77 2.18 -13.40
CA THR A 145 12.90 3.01 -14.61
C THR A 145 12.86 4.50 -14.26
N LEU A 146 11.92 4.88 -13.40
CA LEU A 146 11.78 6.27 -12.96
C LEU A 146 12.97 6.71 -12.11
N LEU A 147 13.46 5.85 -11.21
CA LEU A 147 14.61 6.12 -10.36
C LEU A 147 15.88 6.38 -11.20
N LYS A 148 16.14 5.52 -12.19
CA LYS A 148 17.26 5.71 -13.15
C LYS A 148 17.13 7.03 -13.91
N SER A 149 15.94 7.30 -14.45
CA SER A 149 15.70 8.53 -15.23
C SER A 149 15.86 9.81 -14.41
N HIS A 150 15.71 9.73 -13.10
CA HIS A 150 15.90 10.86 -12.17
C HIS A 150 17.26 10.86 -11.47
N SER A 151 18.18 9.96 -11.85
CA SER A 151 19.52 9.80 -11.23
C SER A 151 19.45 9.62 -9.71
N ILE A 152 18.45 8.84 -9.24
CA ILE A 152 18.30 8.49 -7.81
C ILE A 152 19.11 7.23 -7.52
N THR A 153 18.94 6.18 -8.31
CA THR A 153 19.73 4.93 -8.23
C THR A 153 19.62 4.16 -9.55
N ASP A 154 20.64 3.36 -9.84
CA ASP A 154 20.70 2.49 -11.02
C ASP A 154 20.28 1.05 -10.74
N TYR A 155 20.01 0.71 -9.49
CA TYR A 155 19.58 -0.63 -9.09
C TYR A 155 18.44 -0.55 -8.08
N GLN A 156 17.70 -1.63 -7.95
CA GLN A 156 16.65 -1.83 -6.96
C GLN A 156 16.98 -3.09 -6.16
N THR A 157 16.95 -2.97 -4.85
CA THR A 157 17.29 -4.07 -3.94
C THR A 157 16.13 -5.04 -3.76
N HIS A 158 14.93 -4.61 -4.12
CA HIS A 158 13.67 -5.29 -3.76
C HIS A 158 13.60 -5.56 -2.25
N ARG A 159 14.01 -4.58 -1.46
CA ARG A 159 13.78 -4.50 -0.03
C ARG A 159 12.78 -3.37 0.19
N ALA A 160 11.69 -3.69 0.83
CA ALA A 160 10.57 -2.76 0.96
C ALA A 160 10.97 -1.39 1.55
N LEU A 161 11.91 -1.36 2.53
CA LEU A 161 12.37 -0.09 3.11
C LEU A 161 13.20 0.76 2.14
N ASP A 162 14.04 0.14 1.33
CA ASP A 162 14.82 0.85 0.31
C ASP A 162 13.87 1.40 -0.77
N ASP A 163 12.93 0.59 -1.22
CA ASP A 163 11.99 0.96 -2.27
C ASP A 163 11.10 2.16 -1.85
N ILE A 164 10.58 2.19 -0.61
CA ILE A 164 9.85 3.37 -0.13
C ILE A 164 10.75 4.59 0.10
N THR A 165 12.01 4.39 0.43
CA THR A 165 12.98 5.49 0.56
C THR A 165 13.23 6.13 -0.80
N TYR A 166 13.50 5.33 -1.82
CA TYR A 166 13.67 5.81 -3.19
C TYR A 166 12.37 6.40 -3.76
N LEU A 167 11.22 5.82 -3.46
CA LEU A 167 9.94 6.39 -3.85
C LEU A 167 9.72 7.77 -3.25
N MET A 168 10.08 7.98 -1.98
CA MET A 168 10.01 9.30 -1.35
C MET A 168 10.90 10.31 -2.04
N GLU A 169 12.15 9.94 -2.39
CA GLU A 169 13.04 10.83 -3.14
C GLU A 169 12.48 11.16 -4.52
N LEU A 170 11.85 10.20 -5.20
CA LEU A 170 11.17 10.44 -6.47
C LEU A 170 10.01 11.42 -6.31
N LEU A 171 9.17 11.24 -5.29
CA LEU A 171 7.99 12.08 -5.06
C LEU A 171 8.33 13.53 -4.71
N LYS A 172 9.51 13.78 -4.15
CA LYS A 172 10.04 15.13 -3.88
C LYS A 172 10.57 15.83 -5.14
N LYS A 173 10.95 15.10 -6.20
CA LYS A 173 11.46 15.71 -7.44
C LYS A 173 10.40 16.57 -8.09
N LEU A 174 10.85 17.67 -8.70
CA LEU A 174 9.96 18.53 -9.48
C LEU A 174 9.58 17.86 -10.80
N SER A 175 8.32 17.86 -11.10
CA SER A 175 7.81 17.45 -12.41
C SER A 175 8.10 18.54 -13.45
N PRO A 176 7.93 18.27 -14.76
CA PRO A 176 8.01 19.28 -15.80
C PRO A 176 7.04 20.46 -15.61
N LYS A 177 6.06 20.34 -14.73
CA LYS A 177 5.14 21.44 -14.36
C LYS A 177 5.65 22.33 -13.24
N GLY A 178 6.86 22.08 -12.72
CA GLY A 178 7.49 22.88 -11.69
C GLY A 178 6.99 22.65 -10.26
N ALA A 179 6.25 21.56 -10.02
CA ALA A 179 5.80 21.16 -8.69
C ALA A 179 6.29 19.74 -8.35
N PRO A 180 6.40 19.36 -7.06
CA PRO A 180 6.75 18.01 -6.68
C PRO A 180 5.79 16.97 -7.28
N TYR A 181 6.30 15.79 -7.67
CA TYR A 181 5.43 14.71 -8.16
C TYR A 181 4.35 14.32 -7.15
N LEU A 182 4.63 14.45 -5.85
CA LEU A 182 3.64 14.24 -4.81
C LEU A 182 2.41 15.13 -5.01
N LYS A 183 2.58 16.39 -5.45
CA LYS A 183 1.46 17.28 -5.75
C LYS A 183 0.56 16.74 -6.85
N GLU A 184 1.13 16.16 -7.90
CA GLU A 184 0.34 15.58 -8.99
C GLU A 184 -0.43 14.35 -8.54
N VAL A 185 0.19 13.52 -7.70
CA VAL A 185 -0.48 12.36 -7.09
C VAL A 185 -1.68 12.82 -6.26
N LEU A 186 -1.52 13.85 -5.44
CA LEU A 186 -2.58 14.42 -4.58
C LEU A 186 -3.74 15.04 -5.38
N GLN A 187 -3.51 15.47 -6.61
CA GLN A 187 -4.56 16.00 -7.50
C GLN A 187 -5.48 14.90 -8.06
N LYS A 188 -5.10 13.63 -7.93
CA LYS A 188 -5.95 12.50 -8.34
C LYS A 188 -6.99 12.19 -7.28
N ARG A 189 -8.05 11.51 -7.69
CA ARG A 189 -9.00 10.94 -6.72
C ARG A 189 -8.32 9.79 -5.96
N PRO A 190 -8.50 9.71 -4.64
CA PRO A 190 -8.10 8.52 -3.91
C PRO A 190 -8.74 7.26 -4.49
N MET A 191 -8.07 6.14 -4.33
CA MET A 191 -8.59 4.84 -4.75
C MET A 191 -9.90 4.52 -4.02
N SER A 192 -10.86 3.92 -4.73
CA SER A 192 -12.06 3.37 -4.09
C SER A 192 -11.68 2.27 -3.10
N LYS A 193 -12.52 2.00 -2.09
CA LYS A 193 -12.30 0.91 -1.13
C LYS A 193 -12.04 -0.41 -1.86
N TYR A 194 -11.08 -1.17 -1.36
CA TYR A 194 -10.77 -2.50 -1.89
C TYR A 194 -11.94 -3.45 -1.58
N GLN A 195 -12.34 -4.22 -2.58
CA GLN A 195 -13.34 -5.26 -2.48
C GLN A 195 -12.74 -6.56 -2.98
N PRO A 196 -12.48 -7.54 -2.09
CA PRO A 196 -11.94 -8.81 -2.54
C PRO A 196 -12.90 -9.51 -3.51
N ALA A 197 -12.35 -10.21 -4.50
CA ALA A 197 -13.14 -10.95 -5.48
C ALA A 197 -14.04 -11.97 -4.74
N GLY A 198 -15.36 -11.92 -5.01
CA GLY A 198 -16.37 -12.77 -4.36
C GLY A 198 -17.17 -12.08 -3.23
N ALA A 199 -16.71 -10.97 -2.66
CA ALA A 199 -17.41 -10.26 -1.59
C ALA A 199 -18.83 -9.80 -1.99
N LYS A 200 -19.02 -9.39 -3.25
CA LYS A 200 -20.35 -8.98 -3.75
C LYS A 200 -21.38 -10.11 -3.79
N LYS A 201 -20.96 -11.36 -3.95
CA LYS A 201 -21.86 -12.51 -3.97
C LYS A 201 -22.29 -12.93 -2.56
N SER A 202 -21.42 -12.82 -1.56
CA SER A 202 -21.76 -13.16 -0.17
C SER A 202 -22.70 -12.15 0.47
N TYR A 203 -22.50 -10.85 0.20
CA TYR A 203 -23.35 -9.78 0.74
C TYR A 203 -24.79 -9.85 0.17
N LYS A 204 -24.94 -10.08 -1.15
CA LYS A 204 -26.26 -10.31 -1.76
C LYS A 204 -26.94 -11.58 -1.26
N ARG A 205 -26.16 -12.61 -0.92
CA ARG A 205 -26.69 -13.89 -0.41
C ARG A 205 -27.14 -13.77 1.05
N SER A 206 -26.43 -12.99 1.89
CA SER A 206 -26.86 -12.72 3.26
C SER A 206 -28.11 -11.85 3.32
N LEU A 207 -28.23 -10.81 2.49
CA LEU A 207 -29.45 -10.00 2.39
C LEU A 207 -30.66 -10.81 1.92
N ALA A 208 -30.49 -11.68 0.91
CA ALA A 208 -31.56 -12.55 0.44
C ALA A 208 -31.99 -13.61 1.49
N MET A 209 -31.07 -14.05 2.37
CA MET A 209 -31.40 -14.94 3.49
C MET A 209 -32.13 -14.18 4.63
N GLU A 210 -31.78 -12.93 4.89
CA GLU A 210 -32.47 -12.09 5.88
C GLU A 210 -33.88 -11.69 5.42
N GLU A 211 -34.08 -11.40 4.13
CA GLU A 211 -35.42 -11.14 3.56
C GLU A 211 -36.31 -12.40 3.61
N ASN A 212 -35.80 -13.55 3.19
CA ASN A 212 -36.55 -14.81 3.27
C ASN A 212 -36.85 -15.26 4.72
N GLY A 213 -35.98 -14.92 5.68
CA GLY A 213 -36.18 -15.21 7.09
C GLY A 213 -37.26 -14.32 7.73
N ARG A 214 -37.44 -13.09 7.25
CA ARG A 214 -38.52 -12.19 7.73
C ARG A 214 -39.87 -12.60 7.22
N ASP A 215 -39.97 -13.07 5.98
CA ASP A 215 -41.21 -13.54 5.41
C ASP A 215 -41.70 -14.82 6.09
N ALA A 216 -40.80 -15.74 6.45
CA ALA A 216 -41.10 -16.97 7.17
C ALA A 216 -41.61 -16.73 8.61
N ILE A 217 -41.19 -15.63 9.27
CA ILE A 217 -41.62 -15.28 10.61
C ILE A 217 -43.03 -14.67 10.57
N ASN A 218 -43.38 -13.89 9.52
CA ASN A 218 -44.68 -13.29 9.38
C ASN A 218 -45.79 -14.30 9.04
N GLU A 219 -45.48 -15.43 8.38
CA GLU A 219 -46.43 -16.52 8.16
C GLU A 219 -46.75 -17.34 9.41
N TYR A 220 -45.91 -17.29 10.45
CA TYR A 220 -46.09 -18.05 11.70
C TYR A 220 -46.97 -17.28 12.75
N TYR A 221 -47.22 -15.98 12.53
CA TYR A 221 -48.00 -15.13 13.45
C TYR A 221 -49.29 -14.53 12.81
N SER A 222 -49.65 -15.02 11.63
CA SER A 222 -50.95 -14.75 10.98
C SER A 222 -51.85 -15.99 11.08
#